data_1054f5a6f44530f81f7f0dba841d5bd2
#
_entry.id   1054f5a6f44530f81f7f0dba841d5bd2
#
_cell.length_a   1.000
_cell.length_b   1.000
_cell.length_c   1.000
_cell.angle_alpha   90.00
_cell.angle_beta   90.00
_cell.angle_gamma   90.00
#
_symmetry.space_group_name_H-M   'P 1'
#
loop_
_entity.id
_entity.type
_entity.pdbx_description
1 polymer ?
#
loop_
_entity_poly.entity_id
_entity_poly.type
_entity_poly.pdbx_seq_one_letter_code
_entity_poly.pdbx_strand_id
1 'polypeptide(L)'
;MSVLDNVDAATNLAKNNELQLLVFRVSESVQSSFYAINVFKTREVVESKNHYLTQIPSSHPLLEGTIILRGLQIPILNLPAWLGKSISKEDMEKSNILICDFNGIIIGLRIMSAYRVIKKNWNEMHAPDSYRLKDDGVVMNDTRLEDGSLCLILDYEKFLAEVIPQAMVDVAQDTMDLDRDAIPDKLKNGTVLIAEDSKTAQKALIQIFRNANIKMQMFENGKKLVDYVASLGEGAKEIPIIITDIEMPEMSGFTVIKTLKAQAFSKDVPIIVNSSMTGHNNKREAETLGADGFIDKTKSHNIVPLIISVMK
;
A
#
# COMPACT_ATOMS: atom_id res chain seq x y z
N MET A 1 18.07 -14.74 5.55
CA MET A 1 17.45 -14.50 4.23
C MET A 1 18.03 -13.22 3.66
N SER A 2 18.59 -13.27 2.45
CA SER A 2 19.16 -12.08 1.81
C SER A 2 18.03 -11.16 1.32
N VAL A 3 18.35 -9.89 1.04
CA VAL A 3 17.39 -8.94 0.45
C VAL A 3 16.85 -9.48 -0.89
N LEU A 4 17.66 -10.23 -1.64
CA LEU A 4 17.29 -10.88 -2.90
C LEU A 4 16.24 -11.98 -2.71
N ASP A 5 16.37 -12.81 -1.65
CA ASP A 5 15.41 -13.87 -1.36
C ASP A 5 14.01 -13.31 -1.04
N ASN A 6 13.94 -12.14 -0.39
CA ASN A 6 12.66 -11.47 -0.09
C ASN A 6 12.01 -10.89 -1.34
N VAL A 7 12.81 -10.36 -2.29
CA VAL A 7 12.29 -9.75 -3.54
C VAL A 7 11.73 -10.83 -4.46
N ASP A 8 12.41 -11.96 -4.62
CA ASP A 8 11.93 -13.10 -5.42
C ASP A 8 10.67 -13.72 -4.83
N ALA A 9 10.59 -13.81 -3.50
CA ALA A 9 9.38 -14.27 -2.81
C ALA A 9 8.20 -13.33 -3.06
N ALA A 10 8.41 -12.01 -3.00
CA ALA A 10 7.40 -11.01 -3.25
C ALA A 10 6.79 -11.11 -4.64
N THR A 11 7.65 -11.21 -5.67
CA THR A 11 7.23 -11.33 -7.07
C THR A 11 6.39 -12.58 -7.31
N ASN A 12 6.79 -13.73 -6.74
CA ASN A 12 6.05 -14.98 -6.88
C ASN A 12 4.68 -14.93 -6.17
N LEU A 13 4.59 -14.29 -5.02
CA LEU A 13 3.32 -14.13 -4.30
C LEU A 13 2.33 -13.25 -5.07
N ALA A 14 2.79 -12.12 -5.59
CA ALA A 14 1.95 -11.24 -6.39
C ALA A 14 1.44 -11.93 -7.68
N LYS A 15 2.27 -12.79 -8.32
CA LYS A 15 1.86 -13.61 -9.46
C LYS A 15 0.75 -14.62 -9.11
N ASN A 16 0.83 -15.22 -7.92
CA ASN A 16 -0.12 -16.24 -7.45
C ASN A 16 -1.32 -15.64 -6.73
N ASN A 17 -1.44 -14.33 -6.65
CA ASN A 17 -2.48 -13.63 -5.88
C ASN A 17 -2.45 -14.00 -4.39
N GLU A 18 -1.24 -14.21 -3.85
CA GLU A 18 -0.99 -14.58 -2.46
C GLU A 18 -0.47 -13.37 -1.66
N LEU A 19 -0.77 -13.36 -0.37
CA LEU A 19 -0.28 -12.42 0.63
C LEU A 19 0.62 -13.11 1.65
N GLN A 20 1.68 -12.43 2.07
CA GLN A 20 2.41 -12.77 3.30
C GLN A 20 2.05 -11.79 4.39
N LEU A 21 1.51 -12.30 5.47
CA LEU A 21 1.03 -11.52 6.60
C LEU A 21 1.87 -11.83 7.85
N LEU A 22 2.46 -10.79 8.45
CA LEU A 22 3.01 -10.88 9.79
C LEU A 22 1.87 -10.79 10.80
N VAL A 23 1.64 -11.88 11.53
CA VAL A 23 0.65 -11.95 12.60
C VAL A 23 1.27 -11.50 13.91
N PHE A 24 0.55 -10.65 14.64
CA PHE A 24 1.01 -10.13 15.92
C PHE A 24 -0.15 -9.91 16.92
N ARG A 25 0.19 -9.61 18.16
CA ARG A 25 -0.74 -9.23 19.22
C ARG A 25 -0.41 -7.84 19.77
N VAL A 26 -1.43 -7.15 20.26
CA VAL A 26 -1.30 -5.84 20.91
C VAL A 26 -1.52 -5.89 22.43
N SER A 27 -1.81 -7.07 22.97
CA SER A 27 -1.99 -7.33 24.41
C SER A 27 -1.64 -8.78 24.71
N GLU A 28 -1.15 -9.07 25.93
CA GLU A 28 -0.84 -10.44 26.37
C GLU A 28 -2.07 -11.23 26.82
N SER A 29 -3.22 -10.60 26.95
CA SER A 29 -4.45 -11.30 27.32
C SER A 29 -4.71 -12.49 26.41
N VAL A 30 -4.99 -13.67 26.99
CA VAL A 30 -5.30 -14.91 26.25
C VAL A 30 -6.49 -14.74 25.30
N GLN A 31 -7.38 -13.79 25.59
CA GLN A 31 -8.53 -13.43 24.75
C GLN A 31 -8.22 -12.32 23.74
N SER A 32 -6.94 -11.91 23.60
CA SER A 32 -6.61 -10.85 22.66
C SER A 32 -6.72 -11.34 21.22
N SER A 33 -7.34 -10.52 20.37
CA SER A 33 -7.42 -10.76 18.94
C SER A 33 -6.03 -10.81 18.31
N PHE A 34 -5.86 -11.59 17.26
CA PHE A 34 -4.71 -11.51 16.39
C PHE A 34 -4.93 -10.40 15.36
N TYR A 35 -3.85 -9.71 15.05
CA TYR A 35 -3.78 -8.69 14.01
C TYR A 35 -2.73 -9.06 13.00
N ALA A 36 -2.87 -8.60 11.77
CA ALA A 36 -1.89 -8.87 10.74
C ALA A 36 -1.62 -7.64 9.88
N ILE A 37 -0.40 -7.58 9.37
CA ILE A 37 0.07 -6.58 8.41
C ILE A 37 0.81 -7.29 7.29
N ASN A 38 0.73 -6.76 6.07
CA ASN A 38 1.52 -7.27 4.96
C ASN A 38 3.03 -7.16 5.28
N VAL A 39 3.76 -8.27 5.13
CA VAL A 39 5.20 -8.35 5.40
C VAL A 39 5.97 -7.29 4.59
N PHE A 40 5.53 -6.95 3.39
CA PHE A 40 6.20 -5.95 2.55
C PHE A 40 6.10 -4.52 3.10
N LYS A 41 5.12 -4.25 3.97
CA LYS A 41 5.02 -2.98 4.72
C LYS A 41 5.84 -3.00 6.01
N THR A 42 6.52 -4.11 6.33
CA THR A 42 7.32 -4.26 7.55
C THR A 42 8.81 -4.24 7.25
N ARG A 43 9.60 -3.59 8.08
CA ARG A 43 11.06 -3.59 7.97
C ARG A 43 11.70 -4.52 9.00
N GLU A 44 11.39 -4.32 10.27
CA GLU A 44 11.93 -5.10 11.38
C GLU A 44 11.07 -4.96 12.65
N VAL A 45 11.28 -5.86 13.60
CA VAL A 45 10.71 -5.78 14.95
C VAL A 45 11.85 -5.52 15.92
N VAL A 46 11.72 -4.50 16.76
CA VAL A 46 12.71 -4.16 17.78
C VAL A 46 12.10 -4.17 19.17
N GLU A 47 12.88 -4.56 20.19
CA GLU A 47 12.42 -4.54 21.58
C GLU A 47 12.35 -3.10 22.10
N SER A 48 11.23 -2.71 22.67
CA SER A 48 10.99 -1.36 23.17
C SER A 48 12.03 -0.93 24.22
N LYS A 49 12.41 -1.84 25.12
CA LYS A 49 13.39 -1.59 26.20
C LYS A 49 14.79 -1.20 25.72
N ASN A 50 15.14 -1.51 24.47
CA ASN A 50 16.47 -1.22 23.91
C ASN A 50 16.54 0.15 23.23
N HIS A 51 15.45 0.92 23.24
CA HIS A 51 15.35 2.21 22.55
C HIS A 51 14.79 3.27 23.49
N TYR A 52 15.48 4.41 23.58
CA TYR A 52 14.99 5.56 24.33
C TYR A 52 13.87 6.26 23.56
N LEU A 53 12.70 6.35 24.17
CA LEU A 53 11.55 7.06 23.61
C LEU A 53 11.60 8.53 24.01
N THR A 54 11.83 9.41 23.03
CA THR A 54 11.78 10.86 23.25
C THR A 54 10.36 11.35 23.01
N GLN A 55 9.73 11.90 24.04
CA GLN A 55 8.38 12.48 23.93
C GLN A 55 8.42 13.78 23.11
N ILE A 56 7.40 13.98 22.27
CA ILE A 56 7.21 15.22 21.49
C ILE A 56 6.10 16.04 22.16
N PRO A 57 6.39 17.25 22.68
CA PRO A 57 5.36 18.12 23.24
C PRO A 57 4.30 18.49 22.19
N SER A 58 3.05 18.57 22.62
CA SER A 58 1.90 18.97 21.77
C SER A 58 1.62 18.05 20.58
N SER A 59 2.04 16.80 20.65
CA SER A 59 1.76 15.78 19.62
C SER A 59 0.35 15.17 19.81
N HIS A 60 -0.09 14.43 18.76
CA HIS A 60 -1.34 13.68 18.82
C HIS A 60 -1.32 12.65 19.98
N PRO A 61 -2.44 12.41 20.72
CA PRO A 61 -2.46 11.47 21.86
C PRO A 61 -2.00 10.05 21.53
N LEU A 62 -2.15 9.63 20.28
CA LEU A 62 -1.71 8.31 19.79
C LEU A 62 -0.24 8.30 19.31
N LEU A 63 0.45 9.44 19.31
CA LEU A 63 1.89 9.53 19.05
C LEU A 63 2.63 9.50 20.40
N GLU A 64 3.29 8.39 20.71
CA GLU A 64 4.00 8.22 21.98
C GLU A 64 5.29 9.04 22.06
N GLY A 65 5.89 9.32 20.92
CA GLY A 65 7.17 10.01 20.81
C GLY A 65 7.96 9.51 19.59
N THR A 66 9.29 9.64 19.67
CA THR A 66 10.19 9.14 18.62
C THR A 66 11.33 8.33 19.22
N ILE A 67 11.85 7.38 18.46
CA ILE A 67 13.12 6.69 18.71
C ILE A 67 14.13 7.01 17.62
N ILE A 68 15.41 6.84 17.92
CA ILE A 68 16.47 6.87 16.90
C ILE A 68 16.87 5.42 16.59
N LEU A 69 16.68 5.01 15.35
CA LEU A 69 17.06 3.70 14.87
C LEU A 69 17.94 3.83 13.62
N ARG A 70 19.19 3.37 13.69
CA ARG A 70 20.17 3.46 12.59
C ARG A 70 20.33 4.89 12.02
N GLY A 71 20.26 5.90 12.89
CA GLY A 71 20.37 7.31 12.50
C GLY A 71 19.10 7.96 11.97
N LEU A 72 18.01 7.21 11.85
CA LEU A 72 16.70 7.72 11.47
C LEU A 72 15.86 8.00 12.72
N GLN A 73 15.19 9.14 12.75
CA GLN A 73 14.21 9.48 13.78
C GLN A 73 12.85 8.91 13.35
N ILE A 74 12.33 7.96 14.12
CA ILE A 74 11.12 7.20 13.77
C ILE A 74 10.01 7.52 14.79
N PRO A 75 8.86 8.05 14.36
CA PRO A 75 7.70 8.26 15.23
C PRO A 75 7.09 6.92 15.63
N ILE A 76 6.70 6.80 16.92
CA ILE A 76 6.10 5.60 17.49
C ILE A 76 4.63 5.85 17.75
N LEU A 77 3.77 5.07 17.09
CA LEU A 77 2.32 5.16 17.20
C LEU A 77 1.78 4.09 18.16
N ASN A 78 0.88 4.50 19.04
CA ASN A 78 0.23 3.64 20.03
C ASN A 78 -0.94 2.87 19.38
N LEU A 79 -0.62 1.78 18.69
CA LEU A 79 -1.61 0.93 18.05
C LEU A 79 -2.63 0.35 19.04
N PRO A 80 -2.24 -0.16 20.24
CA PRO A 80 -3.21 -0.60 21.23
C PRO A 80 -4.22 0.48 21.63
N ALA A 81 -3.77 1.71 21.88
CA ALA A 81 -4.66 2.81 22.24
C ALA A 81 -5.63 3.16 21.11
N TRP A 82 -5.17 3.14 19.87
CA TRP A 82 -6.04 3.32 18.70
C TRP A 82 -7.14 2.27 18.60
N LEU A 83 -6.85 1.03 19.03
CA LEU A 83 -7.80 -0.08 19.13
C LEU A 83 -8.63 -0.06 20.42
N GLY A 84 -8.60 1.04 21.18
CA GLY A 84 -9.33 1.20 22.43
C GLY A 84 -8.83 0.31 23.58
N LYS A 85 -7.57 -0.15 23.51
CA LYS A 85 -6.94 -0.99 24.53
C LYS A 85 -5.94 -0.16 25.36
N SER A 86 -5.95 -0.34 26.67
CA SER A 86 -4.94 0.19 27.56
C SER A 86 -3.84 -0.84 27.78
N ILE A 87 -2.58 -0.37 27.83
CA ILE A 87 -1.42 -1.18 28.18
C ILE A 87 -0.90 -0.69 29.53
N SER A 88 -0.55 -1.61 30.43
CA SER A 88 0.12 -1.28 31.70
C SER A 88 1.55 -0.77 31.42
N LYS A 89 2.15 -0.04 32.37
CA LYS A 89 3.55 0.37 32.26
C LYS A 89 4.50 -0.82 32.14
N GLU A 90 4.22 -1.90 32.86
CA GLU A 90 4.99 -3.14 32.81
C GLU A 90 4.92 -3.80 31.42
N ASP A 91 3.72 -3.83 30.80
CA ASP A 91 3.55 -4.37 29.44
C ASP A 91 4.22 -3.46 28.40
N MET A 92 4.24 -2.15 28.60
CA MET A 92 4.97 -1.23 27.71
C MET A 92 6.47 -1.51 27.69
N GLU A 93 7.09 -1.84 28.83
CA GLU A 93 8.51 -2.20 28.89
C GLU A 93 8.81 -3.54 28.20
N LYS A 94 7.86 -4.47 28.22
CA LYS A 94 7.97 -5.79 27.58
C LYS A 94 7.56 -5.77 26.11
N SER A 95 6.94 -4.68 25.65
CA SER A 95 6.41 -4.56 24.30
C SER A 95 7.50 -4.47 23.24
N ASN A 96 7.13 -4.69 22.01
CA ASN A 96 7.95 -4.51 20.84
C ASN A 96 7.45 -3.34 19.99
N ILE A 97 8.31 -2.86 19.12
CA ILE A 97 7.99 -1.86 18.09
C ILE A 97 8.16 -2.51 16.74
N LEU A 98 7.10 -2.58 15.97
CA LEU A 98 7.12 -3.04 14.60
C LEU A 98 7.40 -1.84 13.69
N ILE A 99 8.58 -1.81 13.09
CA ILE A 99 8.99 -0.76 12.16
C ILE A 99 8.36 -1.05 10.81
N CYS A 100 7.59 -0.09 10.31
CA CYS A 100 6.86 -0.18 9.06
C CYS A 100 7.26 0.92 8.08
N ASP A 101 7.04 0.67 6.81
CA ASP A 101 7.22 1.60 5.71
C ASP A 101 5.92 1.69 4.90
N PHE A 102 5.31 2.86 4.92
CA PHE A 102 4.11 3.17 4.14
C PHE A 102 4.46 4.21 3.08
N ASN A 103 4.83 3.74 1.89
CA ASN A 103 5.18 4.59 0.76
C ASN A 103 6.30 5.62 1.09
N GLY A 104 7.36 5.16 1.78
CA GLY A 104 8.50 5.98 2.19
C GLY A 104 8.33 6.67 3.55
N ILE A 105 7.14 6.63 4.16
CA ILE A 105 6.91 7.10 5.53
C ILE A 105 7.24 5.98 6.50
N ILE A 106 8.34 6.13 7.23
CA ILE A 106 8.81 5.13 8.20
C ILE A 106 8.23 5.46 9.56
N ILE A 107 7.52 4.50 10.16
CA ILE A 107 6.92 4.61 11.49
C ILE A 107 7.19 3.36 12.31
N GLY A 108 7.03 3.45 13.61
CA GLY A 108 6.97 2.31 14.53
C GLY A 108 5.55 2.14 15.07
N LEU A 109 5.02 0.93 15.01
CA LEU A 109 3.77 0.55 15.65
C LEU A 109 4.07 -0.19 16.94
N ARG A 110 3.52 0.26 18.07
CA ARG A 110 3.63 -0.51 19.31
C ARG A 110 2.82 -1.79 19.21
N ILE A 111 3.46 -2.91 19.45
CA ILE A 111 2.85 -4.25 19.52
C ILE A 111 3.34 -4.98 20.77
N MET A 112 2.61 -5.99 21.24
CA MET A 112 3.11 -6.84 22.33
C MET A 112 4.12 -7.85 21.82
N SER A 113 3.72 -8.66 20.83
CA SER A 113 4.57 -9.71 20.30
C SER A 113 4.26 -9.98 18.83
N ALA A 114 5.31 -10.16 18.03
CA ALA A 114 5.19 -10.80 16.72
C ALA A 114 5.01 -12.30 16.93
N TYR A 115 4.03 -12.90 16.23
CA TYR A 115 3.71 -14.32 16.41
C TYR A 115 4.31 -15.19 15.32
N ARG A 116 3.89 -15.00 14.07
CA ARG A 116 4.39 -15.75 12.91
C ARG A 116 4.06 -15.04 11.61
N VAL A 117 4.73 -15.43 10.54
CA VAL A 117 4.35 -15.08 9.18
C VAL A 117 3.47 -16.19 8.61
N ILE A 118 2.34 -15.81 8.02
CA ILE A 118 1.43 -16.74 7.32
C ILE A 118 1.31 -16.33 5.86
N LYS A 119 1.04 -17.33 5.00
CA LYS A 119 0.65 -17.10 3.60
C LYS A 119 -0.85 -17.27 3.48
N LYS A 120 -1.50 -16.36 2.77
CA LYS A 120 -2.94 -16.39 2.51
C LYS A 120 -3.20 -16.01 1.07
N ASN A 121 -4.19 -16.64 0.46
CA ASN A 121 -4.74 -16.18 -0.82
C ASN A 121 -5.78 -15.09 -0.56
N TRP A 122 -5.92 -14.15 -1.49
CA TRP A 122 -6.96 -13.11 -1.38
C TRP A 122 -8.38 -13.66 -1.21
N ASN A 123 -8.66 -14.86 -1.73
CA ASN A 123 -9.95 -15.53 -1.56
C ASN A 123 -10.26 -15.95 -0.11
N GLU A 124 -9.24 -16.00 0.75
CA GLU A 124 -9.37 -16.33 2.18
C GLU A 124 -9.51 -15.06 3.05
N MET A 125 -9.56 -13.90 2.40
CA MET A 125 -9.75 -12.61 3.04
C MET A 125 -11.23 -12.23 2.91
N HIS A 126 -11.85 -11.86 4.02
CA HIS A 126 -13.25 -11.52 4.06
C HIS A 126 -13.42 -10.05 4.47
N ALA A 127 -14.38 -9.37 3.85
CA ALA A 127 -14.80 -8.06 4.35
C ALA A 127 -15.37 -8.23 5.77
N PRO A 128 -15.09 -7.30 6.71
CA PRO A 128 -15.59 -7.42 8.06
C PRO A 128 -17.11 -7.43 8.07
N ASP A 129 -17.69 -8.43 8.77
CA ASP A 129 -19.13 -8.51 8.98
C ASP A 129 -19.61 -7.28 9.76
N SER A 130 -20.45 -6.47 9.14
CA SER A 130 -20.99 -5.22 9.70
C SER A 130 -21.71 -5.40 11.05
N TYR A 131 -22.08 -6.64 11.40
CA TYR A 131 -22.70 -7.00 12.66
C TYR A 131 -21.74 -7.28 13.82
N ARG A 132 -20.44 -7.50 13.53
CA ARG A 132 -19.44 -7.92 14.54
C ARG A 132 -18.50 -6.83 14.98
N LEU A 133 -18.29 -5.81 14.15
CA LEU A 133 -17.39 -4.72 14.45
C LEU A 133 -18.18 -3.42 14.28
N LYS A 134 -18.16 -2.55 15.29
CA LYS A 134 -18.58 -1.16 15.11
C LYS A 134 -17.70 -0.63 13.98
N ASP A 135 -18.32 -0.35 12.85
CA ASP A 135 -17.63 -0.06 11.61
C ASP A 135 -17.12 1.39 11.61
N ASP A 136 -16.08 1.62 12.39
CA ASP A 136 -15.31 2.87 12.32
C ASP A 136 -14.30 2.84 11.17
N GLY A 137 -14.35 1.80 10.29
CA GLY A 137 -13.43 1.61 9.17
C GLY A 137 -11.98 1.37 9.61
N VAL A 138 -11.79 0.79 10.79
CA VAL A 138 -10.47 0.43 11.34
C VAL A 138 -10.00 -0.93 10.83
N VAL A 139 -10.93 -1.85 10.60
CA VAL A 139 -10.66 -3.18 10.06
C VAL A 139 -10.98 -3.19 8.57
N MET A 140 -9.99 -3.51 7.75
CA MET A 140 -10.17 -3.66 6.30
C MET A 140 -10.70 -5.04 5.94
N ASN A 141 -10.08 -6.07 6.49
CA ASN A 141 -10.40 -7.47 6.21
C ASN A 141 -10.18 -8.33 7.44
N ASP A 142 -10.73 -9.53 7.44
CA ASP A 142 -10.38 -10.59 8.37
C ASP A 142 -10.01 -11.88 7.65
N THR A 143 -9.30 -12.75 8.34
CA THR A 143 -8.99 -14.12 7.91
C THR A 143 -8.92 -15.03 9.12
N ARG A 144 -8.87 -16.34 8.89
CA ARG A 144 -8.72 -17.32 9.97
C ARG A 144 -7.32 -17.91 9.97
N LEU A 145 -6.75 -18.09 11.16
CA LEU A 145 -5.53 -18.86 11.37
C LEU A 145 -5.85 -20.36 11.31
N GLU A 146 -4.81 -21.20 11.29
CA GLU A 146 -4.94 -22.67 11.21
C GLU A 146 -5.72 -23.28 12.38
N ASP A 147 -5.64 -22.64 13.56
CA ASP A 147 -6.41 -23.04 14.77
C ASP A 147 -7.85 -22.51 14.79
N GLY A 148 -8.29 -21.86 13.71
CA GLY A 148 -9.61 -21.25 13.60
C GLY A 148 -9.73 -19.86 14.23
N SER A 149 -8.69 -19.34 14.89
CA SER A 149 -8.68 -18.02 15.48
C SER A 149 -8.87 -16.93 14.42
N LEU A 150 -9.64 -15.89 14.76
CA LEU A 150 -9.84 -14.72 13.89
C LEU A 150 -8.58 -13.83 13.90
N CYS A 151 -8.15 -13.43 12.72
CA CYS A 151 -7.05 -12.50 12.51
C CYS A 151 -7.53 -11.30 11.71
N LEU A 152 -7.37 -10.10 12.28
CA LEU A 152 -7.87 -8.85 11.72
C LEU A 152 -6.77 -8.11 10.97
N ILE A 153 -7.06 -7.66 9.76
CA ILE A 153 -6.19 -6.80 8.97
C ILE A 153 -6.72 -5.36 9.08
N LEU A 154 -5.87 -4.47 9.60
CA LEU A 154 -6.25 -3.10 9.91
C LEU A 154 -5.93 -2.14 8.76
N ASP A 155 -6.66 -1.01 8.71
CA ASP A 155 -6.32 0.13 7.87
C ASP A 155 -5.23 0.98 8.54
N TYR A 156 -3.98 0.54 8.39
CA TYR A 156 -2.82 1.26 8.95
C TYR A 156 -2.60 2.63 8.29
N GLU A 157 -3.04 2.81 7.06
CA GLU A 157 -2.92 4.08 6.36
C GLU A 157 -3.92 5.10 6.93
N LYS A 158 -5.13 4.65 7.29
CA LYS A 158 -6.08 5.46 8.05
C LYS A 158 -5.49 5.87 9.40
N PHE A 159 -4.88 4.93 10.12
CA PHE A 159 -4.21 5.22 11.39
C PHE A 159 -3.11 6.27 11.22
N LEU A 160 -2.28 6.13 10.20
CA LEU A 160 -1.22 7.07 9.89
C LEU A 160 -1.77 8.46 9.53
N ALA A 161 -2.82 8.52 8.70
CA ALA A 161 -3.47 9.77 8.30
C ALA A 161 -4.11 10.51 9.48
N GLU A 162 -4.62 9.77 10.47
CA GLU A 162 -5.19 10.34 11.69
C GLU A 162 -4.13 10.95 12.59
N VAL A 163 -2.99 10.25 12.78
CA VAL A 163 -1.96 10.65 13.76
C VAL A 163 -0.93 11.62 13.18
N ILE A 164 -0.55 11.46 11.92
CA ILE A 164 0.49 12.27 11.23
C ILE A 164 -0.05 12.75 9.87
N PRO A 165 -1.08 13.59 9.82
CA PRO A 165 -1.68 14.02 8.56
C PRO A 165 -0.68 14.78 7.66
N GLN A 166 0.29 15.51 8.23
CA GLN A 166 1.29 16.24 7.46
C GLN A 166 2.22 15.32 6.65
N ALA A 167 2.57 14.15 7.18
CA ALA A 167 3.41 13.19 6.44
C ALA A 167 2.76 12.70 5.15
N MET A 168 1.43 12.82 5.04
CA MET A 168 0.66 12.46 3.85
C MET A 168 0.60 13.59 2.80
N VAL A 169 0.83 14.85 3.21
CA VAL A 169 0.73 16.03 2.35
C VAL A 169 2.06 16.28 1.62
N ASP A 170 3.19 16.03 2.26
CA ASP A 170 4.51 16.31 1.68
C ASP A 170 4.82 15.49 0.42
N VAL A 171 4.19 14.32 0.25
CA VAL A 171 4.31 13.51 -0.97
C VAL A 171 3.64 14.16 -2.19
N ALA A 172 2.71 15.11 -1.97
CA ALA A 172 1.92 15.74 -3.04
C ALA A 172 2.43 17.14 -3.46
N GLN A 173 3.37 17.75 -2.73
CA GLN A 173 3.75 19.14 -2.94
C GLN A 173 4.90 19.37 -3.95
N ASP A 174 5.66 18.34 -4.32
CA ASP A 174 6.68 18.45 -5.38
C ASP A 174 6.01 18.43 -6.77
N THR A 175 5.16 19.42 -7.05
CA THR A 175 4.71 19.66 -8.42
C THR A 175 5.83 20.34 -9.20
N MET A 176 6.55 19.55 -9.99
CA MET A 176 7.42 20.10 -11.03
C MET A 176 6.63 21.07 -11.92
N ASP A 177 7.26 22.15 -12.38
CA ASP A 177 6.77 22.99 -13.48
C ASP A 177 6.54 22.10 -14.71
N LEU A 178 5.32 21.57 -14.82
CA LEU A 178 4.91 20.78 -15.98
C LEU A 178 4.73 21.71 -17.16
N ASP A 179 5.56 21.53 -18.18
CA ASP A 179 5.30 22.13 -19.48
C ASP A 179 3.99 21.55 -20.05
N ARG A 180 2.92 22.35 -19.94
CA ARG A 180 1.58 21.95 -20.39
C ARG A 180 1.49 21.72 -21.88
N ASP A 181 2.38 22.35 -22.66
CA ASP A 181 2.43 22.19 -24.11
C ASP A 181 3.06 20.85 -24.49
N ALA A 182 3.86 20.25 -23.61
CA ALA A 182 4.43 18.92 -23.80
C ALA A 182 3.42 17.76 -23.58
N ILE A 183 2.21 18.02 -23.03
CA ILE A 183 1.20 16.98 -22.77
C ILE A 183 0.61 16.55 -24.12
N PRO A 184 0.64 15.23 -24.49
CA PRO A 184 0.05 14.72 -25.70
C PRO A 184 -1.47 14.96 -25.79
N ASP A 185 -2.00 15.22 -26.97
CA ASP A 185 -3.44 15.50 -27.17
C ASP A 185 -4.32 14.32 -26.75
N LYS A 186 -3.87 13.08 -26.94
CA LYS A 186 -4.58 11.89 -26.47
C LYS A 186 -4.72 11.89 -24.94
N LEU A 187 -3.73 12.41 -24.20
CA LEU A 187 -3.77 12.54 -22.76
C LEU A 187 -4.63 13.71 -22.29
N LYS A 188 -4.62 14.84 -23.03
CA LYS A 188 -5.47 16.01 -22.74
C LYS A 188 -6.97 15.69 -22.89
N ASN A 189 -7.31 14.92 -23.91
CA ASN A 189 -8.70 14.65 -24.31
C ASN A 189 -9.25 13.33 -23.72
N GLY A 190 -8.39 12.36 -23.45
CA GLY A 190 -8.74 11.04 -22.91
C GLY A 190 -8.86 10.99 -21.41
N THR A 191 -9.17 9.82 -20.89
CA THR A 191 -9.26 9.53 -19.46
C THR A 191 -8.24 8.47 -19.09
N VAL A 192 -7.32 8.80 -18.18
CA VAL A 192 -6.35 7.85 -17.60
C VAL A 192 -7.10 6.88 -16.68
N LEU A 193 -6.87 5.59 -16.83
CA LEU A 193 -7.45 4.59 -15.93
C LEU A 193 -6.43 4.16 -14.90
N ILE A 194 -6.81 4.13 -13.62
CA ILE A 194 -5.89 3.87 -12.51
C ILE A 194 -6.48 2.79 -11.61
N ALA A 195 -5.76 1.67 -11.40
CA ALA A 195 -6.08 0.67 -10.40
C ALA A 195 -5.15 0.84 -9.19
N GLU A 196 -5.74 1.12 -8.03
CA GLU A 196 -5.04 1.39 -6.76
C GLU A 196 -5.99 1.07 -5.62
N ASP A 197 -5.61 0.22 -4.67
CA ASP A 197 -6.45 -0.15 -3.53
C ASP A 197 -6.24 0.77 -2.31
N SER A 198 -5.04 1.35 -2.18
CA SER A 198 -4.70 2.25 -1.09
C SER A 198 -5.41 3.59 -1.23
N LYS A 199 -6.30 3.94 -0.28
CA LYS A 199 -7.02 5.23 -0.25
C LYS A 199 -6.06 6.43 -0.18
N THR A 200 -4.91 6.26 0.45
CA THR A 200 -3.87 7.28 0.55
C THR A 200 -3.19 7.51 -0.78
N ALA A 201 -2.74 6.43 -1.45
CA ALA A 201 -2.15 6.53 -2.77
C ALA A 201 -3.16 7.07 -3.81
N GLN A 202 -4.44 6.65 -3.72
CA GLN A 202 -5.52 7.23 -4.54
C GLN A 202 -5.60 8.76 -4.38
N LYS A 203 -5.63 9.27 -3.14
CA LYS A 203 -5.69 10.72 -2.86
C LYS A 203 -4.50 11.47 -3.46
N ALA A 204 -3.28 10.92 -3.30
CA ALA A 204 -2.06 11.51 -3.86
C ALA A 204 -2.14 11.57 -5.40
N LEU A 205 -2.49 10.47 -6.06
CA LEU A 205 -2.65 10.44 -7.52
C LEU A 205 -3.75 11.40 -7.99
N ILE A 206 -4.91 11.43 -7.32
CA ILE A 206 -6.00 12.37 -7.62
C ILE A 206 -5.48 13.81 -7.61
N GLN A 207 -4.70 14.18 -6.60
CA GLN A 207 -4.14 15.53 -6.49
C GLN A 207 -3.17 15.84 -7.63
N ILE A 208 -2.27 14.91 -7.96
CA ILE A 208 -1.29 15.04 -9.05
C ILE A 208 -2.01 15.26 -10.39
N PHE A 209 -2.98 14.41 -10.72
CA PHE A 209 -3.71 14.49 -11.99
C PHE A 209 -4.61 15.74 -12.08
N ARG A 210 -5.22 16.16 -10.97
CA ARG A 210 -5.96 17.42 -10.90
C ARG A 210 -5.06 18.64 -11.15
N ASN A 211 -3.89 18.67 -10.53
CA ASN A 211 -2.91 19.75 -10.72
C ASN A 211 -2.42 19.84 -12.18
N ALA A 212 -2.29 18.69 -12.82
CA ALA A 212 -1.93 18.58 -14.24
C ALA A 212 -3.10 18.84 -15.20
N ASN A 213 -4.34 19.01 -14.68
CA ASN A 213 -5.59 19.11 -15.47
C ASN A 213 -5.80 17.92 -16.43
N ILE A 214 -5.47 16.70 -15.97
CA ILE A 214 -5.65 15.45 -16.70
C ILE A 214 -6.83 14.68 -16.11
N LYS A 215 -7.75 14.21 -16.97
CA LYS A 215 -8.90 13.39 -16.55
C LYS A 215 -8.44 11.99 -16.17
N MET A 216 -9.01 11.46 -15.09
CA MET A 216 -8.72 10.10 -14.63
C MET A 216 -9.98 9.42 -14.11
N GLN A 217 -9.94 8.08 -14.13
CA GLN A 217 -10.93 7.22 -13.48
C GLN A 217 -10.19 6.21 -12.59
N MET A 218 -10.62 6.11 -11.32
CA MET A 218 -10.00 5.28 -10.31
C MET A 218 -10.78 3.98 -10.13
N PHE A 219 -10.06 2.86 -9.98
CA PHE A 219 -10.58 1.53 -9.66
C PHE A 219 -9.90 1.01 -8.39
N GLU A 220 -10.65 0.39 -7.50
CA GLU A 220 -10.19 -0.09 -6.20
C GLU A 220 -9.35 -1.37 -6.27
N ASN A 221 -9.34 -2.06 -7.44
CA ASN A 221 -8.55 -3.25 -7.68
C ASN A 221 -8.38 -3.52 -9.19
N GLY A 222 -7.46 -4.43 -9.51
CA GLY A 222 -7.17 -4.78 -10.89
C GLY A 222 -8.32 -5.43 -11.62
N LYS A 223 -9.17 -6.22 -10.92
CA LYS A 223 -10.32 -6.91 -11.51
C LYS A 223 -11.34 -5.92 -12.05
N LYS A 224 -11.72 -4.91 -11.25
CA LYS A 224 -12.66 -3.86 -11.66
C LYS A 224 -12.15 -3.08 -12.87
N LEU A 225 -10.84 -2.79 -12.93
CA LEU A 225 -10.23 -2.13 -14.07
C LEU A 225 -10.30 -3.00 -15.33
N VAL A 226 -9.89 -4.27 -15.25
CA VAL A 226 -9.91 -5.20 -16.39
C VAL A 226 -11.33 -5.41 -16.91
N ASP A 227 -12.31 -5.59 -16.03
CA ASP A 227 -13.73 -5.74 -16.41
C ASP A 227 -14.25 -4.49 -17.11
N TYR A 228 -13.88 -3.30 -16.63
CA TYR A 228 -14.23 -2.03 -17.29
C TYR A 228 -13.62 -1.93 -18.69
N VAL A 229 -12.30 -2.19 -18.83
CA VAL A 229 -11.62 -2.17 -20.14
C VAL A 229 -12.25 -3.18 -21.11
N ALA A 230 -12.57 -4.39 -20.63
CA ALA A 230 -13.24 -5.41 -21.43
C ALA A 230 -14.64 -4.95 -21.90
N SER A 231 -15.37 -4.21 -21.06
CA SER A 231 -16.69 -3.67 -21.42
C SER A 231 -16.65 -2.63 -22.54
N LEU A 232 -15.52 -1.96 -22.74
CA LEU A 232 -15.32 -0.98 -23.82
C LEU A 232 -15.06 -1.63 -25.17
N GLY A 233 -14.60 -2.88 -25.21
CA GLY A 233 -14.22 -3.56 -26.45
C GLY A 233 -13.23 -2.74 -27.28
N GLU A 234 -13.52 -2.51 -28.58
CA GLU A 234 -12.66 -1.69 -29.45
C GLU A 234 -12.47 -0.24 -28.96
N GLY A 235 -13.40 0.29 -28.16
CA GLY A 235 -13.26 1.60 -27.52
C GLY A 235 -12.09 1.70 -26.54
N ALA A 236 -11.55 0.57 -26.09
CA ALA A 236 -10.36 0.56 -25.23
C ALA A 236 -9.12 1.17 -25.89
N LYS A 237 -9.05 1.22 -27.22
CA LYS A 237 -7.97 1.85 -28.00
C LYS A 237 -7.87 3.36 -27.77
N GLU A 238 -8.96 3.99 -27.34
CA GLU A 238 -9.01 5.41 -27.02
C GLU A 238 -8.44 5.74 -25.64
N ILE A 239 -8.19 4.74 -24.80
CA ILE A 239 -7.55 4.92 -23.48
C ILE A 239 -6.13 5.44 -23.73
N PRO A 240 -5.76 6.61 -23.16
CA PRO A 240 -4.42 7.14 -23.35
C PRO A 240 -3.36 6.30 -22.66
N ILE A 241 -3.64 5.87 -21.42
CA ILE A 241 -2.72 5.07 -20.60
C ILE A 241 -3.47 4.45 -19.42
N ILE A 242 -2.95 3.33 -18.95
CA ILE A 242 -3.40 2.64 -17.74
C ILE A 242 -2.27 2.71 -16.70
N ILE A 243 -2.62 2.95 -15.44
CA ILE A 243 -1.71 2.89 -14.30
C ILE A 243 -2.24 1.82 -13.36
N THR A 244 -1.35 0.96 -12.86
CA THR A 244 -1.73 -0.10 -11.93
C THR A 244 -0.72 -0.24 -10.80
N ASP A 245 -1.20 -0.41 -9.57
CA ASP A 245 -0.37 -0.98 -8.51
C ASP A 245 -0.15 -2.47 -8.78
N ILE A 246 0.87 -3.05 -8.15
CA ILE A 246 1.15 -4.49 -8.16
C ILE A 246 0.30 -5.20 -7.11
N GLU A 247 0.28 -4.68 -5.88
CA GLU A 247 -0.35 -5.32 -4.73
C GLU A 247 -1.78 -4.85 -4.55
N MET A 248 -2.71 -5.54 -5.16
CA MET A 248 -4.15 -5.24 -5.05
C MET A 248 -4.95 -6.50 -4.75
N PRO A 249 -6.09 -6.36 -4.03
CA PRO A 249 -7.03 -7.45 -3.84
C PRO A 249 -7.63 -7.93 -5.16
N GLU A 250 -8.10 -9.17 -5.19
CA GLU A 250 -8.75 -9.86 -6.30
C GLU A 250 -7.85 -10.08 -7.52
N MET A 251 -7.10 -9.09 -7.98
CA MET A 251 -6.23 -9.20 -9.14
C MET A 251 -5.00 -8.30 -9.00
N SER A 252 -3.81 -8.90 -8.97
CA SER A 252 -2.54 -8.18 -8.91
C SER A 252 -2.25 -7.41 -10.21
N GLY A 253 -1.42 -6.35 -10.12
CA GLY A 253 -1.02 -5.58 -11.29
C GLY A 253 -0.30 -6.41 -12.36
N PHE A 254 0.45 -7.43 -11.99
CA PHE A 254 1.05 -8.36 -12.97
C PHE A 254 -0.02 -9.10 -13.77
N THR A 255 -1.09 -9.53 -13.10
CA THR A 255 -2.22 -10.18 -13.75
C THR A 255 -2.99 -9.19 -14.64
N VAL A 256 -3.14 -7.94 -14.22
CA VAL A 256 -3.72 -6.86 -15.04
C VAL A 256 -2.94 -6.69 -16.33
N ILE A 257 -1.61 -6.50 -16.26
CA ILE A 257 -0.74 -6.32 -17.43
C ILE A 257 -0.89 -7.52 -18.39
N LYS A 258 -0.68 -8.73 -17.87
CA LYS A 258 -0.78 -9.97 -18.64
C LYS A 258 -2.14 -10.10 -19.36
N THR A 259 -3.23 -9.80 -18.64
CA THR A 259 -4.59 -9.94 -19.17
C THR A 259 -4.84 -8.92 -20.28
N LEU A 260 -4.51 -7.65 -20.05
CA LEU A 260 -4.76 -6.57 -21.01
C LEU A 260 -3.86 -6.67 -22.25
N LYS A 261 -2.60 -7.04 -22.09
CA LYS A 261 -1.66 -7.22 -23.20
C LYS A 261 -1.98 -8.46 -24.05
N ALA A 262 -2.73 -9.42 -23.53
CA ALA A 262 -3.19 -10.59 -24.29
C ALA A 262 -4.44 -10.31 -25.17
N GLN A 263 -5.16 -9.21 -24.94
CA GLN A 263 -6.42 -8.88 -25.64
C GLN A 263 -6.17 -7.93 -26.81
N ALA A 264 -6.69 -8.27 -27.99
CA ALA A 264 -6.43 -7.52 -29.24
C ALA A 264 -6.84 -6.04 -29.16
N PHE A 265 -7.90 -5.71 -28.40
CA PHE A 265 -8.42 -4.36 -28.27
C PHE A 265 -7.67 -3.48 -27.24
N SER A 266 -6.86 -4.07 -26.36
CA SER A 266 -6.12 -3.33 -25.32
C SER A 266 -4.61 -3.57 -25.31
N LYS A 267 -4.08 -4.49 -26.13
CA LYS A 267 -2.63 -4.84 -26.13
C LYS A 267 -1.71 -3.65 -26.40
N ASP A 268 -2.16 -2.69 -27.21
CA ASP A 268 -1.38 -1.51 -27.59
C ASP A 268 -1.62 -0.32 -26.64
N VAL A 269 -2.49 -0.45 -25.63
CA VAL A 269 -2.67 0.58 -24.60
C VAL A 269 -1.44 0.58 -23.68
N PRO A 270 -0.76 1.73 -23.50
CA PRO A 270 0.38 1.80 -22.60
C PRO A 270 -0.03 1.52 -21.15
N ILE A 271 0.82 0.78 -20.42
CA ILE A 271 0.59 0.45 -19.02
C ILE A 271 1.82 0.85 -18.18
N ILE A 272 1.62 1.69 -17.17
CA ILE A 272 2.63 2.04 -16.17
C ILE A 272 2.30 1.36 -14.85
N VAL A 273 3.31 0.79 -14.22
CA VAL A 273 3.25 0.29 -12.84
C VAL A 273 3.63 1.40 -11.88
N ASN A 274 2.79 1.65 -10.86
CA ASN A 274 3.06 2.55 -9.74
C ASN A 274 3.00 1.75 -8.43
N SER A 275 4.14 1.33 -7.90
CA SER A 275 4.16 0.40 -6.76
C SER A 275 5.23 0.74 -5.73
N SER A 276 4.97 0.39 -4.47
CA SER A 276 5.96 0.41 -3.39
C SER A 276 6.97 -0.75 -3.47
N MET A 277 6.67 -1.77 -4.27
CA MET A 277 7.54 -2.91 -4.51
C MET A 277 8.62 -2.60 -5.56
N THR A 278 9.62 -1.80 -5.19
CA THR A 278 10.65 -1.27 -6.11
C THR A 278 11.81 -2.22 -6.41
N GLY A 279 11.75 -3.47 -5.96
CA GLY A 279 12.78 -4.46 -6.23
C GLY A 279 13.05 -4.64 -7.73
N HIS A 280 14.33 -4.82 -8.09
CA HIS A 280 14.78 -4.94 -9.49
C HIS A 280 14.02 -6.05 -10.25
N ASN A 281 13.65 -7.13 -9.55
CA ASN A 281 12.89 -8.24 -10.11
C ASN A 281 11.45 -7.85 -10.45
N ASN A 282 10.78 -7.02 -9.62
CA ASN A 282 9.42 -6.59 -9.90
C ASN A 282 9.36 -5.69 -11.14
N LYS A 283 10.31 -4.78 -11.26
CA LYS A 283 10.43 -3.94 -12.45
C LYS A 283 10.65 -4.78 -13.70
N ARG A 284 11.63 -5.70 -13.65
CA ARG A 284 11.94 -6.60 -14.77
C ARG A 284 10.77 -7.51 -15.14
N GLU A 285 10.03 -8.00 -14.15
CA GLU A 285 8.83 -8.82 -14.37
C GLU A 285 7.72 -8.00 -15.05
N ALA A 286 7.44 -6.78 -14.57
CA ALA A 286 6.48 -5.89 -15.19
C ALA A 286 6.83 -5.62 -16.66
N GLU A 287 8.11 -5.30 -16.94
CA GLU A 287 8.61 -5.11 -18.30
C GLU A 287 8.46 -6.37 -19.16
N THR A 288 8.76 -7.56 -18.62
CA THR A 288 8.60 -8.84 -19.33
C THR A 288 7.15 -9.14 -19.67
N LEU A 289 6.21 -8.71 -18.82
CA LEU A 289 4.77 -8.86 -19.06
C LEU A 289 4.22 -7.80 -20.02
N GLY A 290 5.02 -6.80 -20.39
CA GLY A 290 4.67 -5.76 -21.35
C GLY A 290 4.26 -4.43 -20.72
N ALA A 291 4.67 -4.14 -19.48
CA ALA A 291 4.54 -2.79 -18.93
C ALA A 291 5.49 -1.82 -19.67
N ASP A 292 5.00 -0.64 -19.99
CA ASP A 292 5.70 0.40 -20.73
C ASP A 292 6.48 1.35 -19.82
N GLY A 293 6.21 1.30 -18.51
CA GLY A 293 6.91 2.08 -17.51
C GLY A 293 6.72 1.54 -16.10
N PHE A 294 7.62 1.95 -15.20
CA PHE A 294 7.59 1.59 -13.78
C PHE A 294 8.03 2.79 -12.93
N ILE A 295 7.24 3.12 -11.91
CA ILE A 295 7.54 4.20 -10.97
C ILE A 295 7.32 3.73 -9.53
N ASP A 296 8.22 4.18 -8.65
CA ASP A 296 8.10 4.03 -7.20
C ASP A 296 7.00 4.96 -6.66
N LYS A 297 6.11 4.46 -5.81
CA LYS A 297 5.06 5.26 -5.16
C LYS A 297 5.62 6.48 -4.40
N THR A 298 6.83 6.39 -3.86
CA THR A 298 7.51 7.54 -3.22
C THR A 298 7.87 8.64 -4.20
N LYS A 299 7.90 8.34 -5.51
CA LYS A 299 8.20 9.25 -6.61
C LYS A 299 7.00 9.51 -7.50
N SER A 300 5.78 9.25 -7.02
CA SER A 300 4.56 9.41 -7.82
C SER A 300 4.36 10.84 -8.36
N HIS A 301 4.99 11.87 -7.76
CA HIS A 301 5.02 13.23 -8.32
C HIS A 301 5.63 13.29 -9.74
N ASN A 302 6.49 12.32 -10.11
CA ASN A 302 7.07 12.21 -11.45
C ASN A 302 6.23 11.37 -12.42
N ILE A 303 5.01 10.96 -12.06
CA ILE A 303 4.21 10.05 -12.89
C ILE A 303 3.77 10.72 -14.20
N VAL A 304 3.42 12.01 -14.19
CA VAL A 304 3.00 12.73 -15.40
C VAL A 304 4.16 12.90 -16.39
N PRO A 305 5.40 13.31 -15.98
CA PRO A 305 6.56 13.24 -16.83
C PRO A 305 6.83 11.86 -17.44
N LEU A 306 6.68 10.79 -16.65
CA LEU A 306 6.84 9.42 -17.13
C LEU A 306 5.79 9.08 -18.19
N ILE A 307 4.52 9.42 -17.96
CA ILE A 307 3.43 9.21 -18.93
C ILE A 307 3.76 9.89 -20.26
N ILE A 308 4.18 11.17 -20.22
CA ILE A 308 4.58 11.92 -21.42
C ILE A 308 5.74 11.24 -22.16
N SER A 309 6.68 10.66 -21.45
CA SER A 309 7.81 9.95 -22.06
C SER A 309 7.40 8.64 -22.72
N VAL A 310 6.45 7.92 -22.15
CA VAL A 310 5.92 6.63 -22.66
C VAL A 310 5.01 6.85 -23.88
N MET A 311 4.35 7.99 -23.96
CA MET A 311 3.40 8.30 -25.05
C MET A 311 4.06 9.01 -26.27
N LYS A 312 5.35 9.34 -26.19
CA LYS A 312 6.14 9.86 -27.35
C LYS A 312 6.50 8.76 -28.32
#